data_08020e74b65aedd6390bfc29d1e803d9
#
_entry.id   08020e74b65aedd6390bfc29d1e803d9
#
_cell.length_a   1.000
_cell.length_b   1.000
_cell.length_c   1.000
_cell.angle_alpha   90.00
_cell.angle_beta   90.00
_cell.angle_gamma   90.00
#
_symmetry.space_group_name_H-M   'P 1'
#
loop_
_entity.id
_entity.type
_entity.pdbx_description
1 polymer ?
#
loop_
_entity_poly.entity_id
_entity_poly.type
_entity_poly.pdbx_seq_one_letter_code
_entity_poly.pdbx_strand_id
1 'polypeptide(L)'
;MLRWITAGESHGRALVAVLEGMVAGVEVTSLDISEQLARRRLGYGRGARMAFERDAVSVLSGVRHGVTLGGPIAVEIGNTEWPKWEAVMSADPVDPGELADSARNAPLTRPRPGHADYAGMLKYGFDDARPVLERASARETAARVAAATIARAFLRQALDVEVLSHVIAIGPSAPYDGPPPGPGDLPAIDASPVRVFDKAAEEAMIAEIEAAKKDGDTLGGVVEVVVLGLPVGLGSFTSGDNRLDSQLAAAVMGIQAIKGVEIGDGFETARRRGSQAHDEMYPGPDGVVRSTNRAGGLEGGMTNGQPLRVRAAMKPISTVPRALATVDMATGDEAVAIHQRSDVCAVPAAGVVVEAMVALVLARAALQKFGGDSLAETRRNAEAYRRAVAERESPGTRGTA
;
A
#
# COMPACT_ATOMS: atom_id res chain seq x y z
N MET A 1 -14.05 -7.15 -14.37
CA MET A 1 -12.63 -6.89 -13.98
C MET A 1 -12.65 -6.00 -12.75
N LEU A 2 -11.91 -6.33 -11.70
CA LEU A 2 -11.82 -5.53 -10.47
C LEU A 2 -11.18 -4.17 -10.75
N ARG A 3 -11.87 -3.10 -10.38
CA ARG A 3 -11.40 -1.71 -10.47
C ARG A 3 -11.67 -0.99 -9.15
N TRP A 4 -10.85 0.00 -8.84
CA TRP A 4 -11.06 0.87 -7.69
C TRP A 4 -10.75 2.32 -8.02
N ILE A 5 -11.42 3.22 -7.34
CA ILE A 5 -11.19 4.66 -7.41
C ILE A 5 -11.27 5.23 -6.00
N THR A 6 -10.46 6.25 -5.73
CA THR A 6 -10.48 6.99 -4.47
C THR A 6 -10.73 8.47 -4.75
N ALA A 7 -11.49 9.10 -3.87
CA ALA A 7 -11.80 10.53 -3.91
C ALA A 7 -11.67 11.15 -2.52
N GLY A 8 -11.72 12.48 -2.47
CA GLY A 8 -11.65 13.27 -1.24
C GLY A 8 -10.29 13.89 -1.00
N GLU A 9 -10.27 14.89 -0.15
CA GLU A 9 -9.15 15.72 0.26
C GLU A 9 -8.77 15.43 1.72
N SER A 10 -7.51 15.76 2.09
CA SER A 10 -6.97 15.50 3.44
C SER A 10 -7.80 16.14 4.56
N HIS A 11 -8.27 17.36 4.33
CA HIS A 11 -9.13 18.10 5.26
C HIS A 11 -10.54 18.29 4.73
N GLY A 12 -10.93 17.59 3.66
CA GLY A 12 -12.31 17.53 3.19
C GLY A 12 -13.22 16.77 4.16
N ARG A 13 -14.51 16.73 3.86
CA ARG A 13 -15.54 16.10 4.69
C ARG A 13 -15.26 14.60 4.96
N ALA A 14 -14.84 13.90 3.91
CA ALA A 14 -14.53 12.48 3.95
C ALA A 14 -13.60 12.08 2.80
N LEU A 15 -12.99 10.90 2.93
CA LEU A 15 -12.43 10.15 1.81
C LEU A 15 -13.45 9.12 1.36
N VAL A 16 -13.47 8.81 0.08
CA VAL A 16 -14.34 7.80 -0.51
C VAL A 16 -13.51 6.80 -1.29
N ALA A 17 -13.80 5.52 -1.13
CA ALA A 17 -13.31 4.45 -1.98
C ALA A 17 -14.49 3.77 -2.67
N VAL A 18 -14.38 3.54 -3.98
CA VAL A 18 -15.33 2.73 -4.72
C VAL A 18 -14.60 1.54 -5.32
N LEU A 19 -15.12 0.34 -5.07
CA LEU A 19 -14.60 -0.93 -5.58
C LEU A 19 -15.67 -1.57 -6.45
N GLU A 20 -15.38 -1.83 -7.73
CA GLU A 20 -16.26 -2.46 -8.69
C GLU A 20 -15.69 -3.80 -9.17
N GLY A 21 -16.54 -4.77 -9.41
CA GLY A 21 -16.18 -6.08 -9.95
C GLY A 21 -15.74 -7.10 -8.89
N MET A 22 -16.07 -6.86 -7.62
CA MET A 22 -15.95 -7.86 -6.57
C MET A 22 -17.13 -8.83 -6.64
N VAL A 23 -16.87 -10.12 -6.45
CA VAL A 23 -17.90 -11.18 -6.45
C VAL A 23 -18.82 -11.09 -5.23
N ALA A 24 -20.02 -11.64 -5.35
CA ALA A 24 -20.92 -11.80 -4.21
C ALA A 24 -20.42 -12.88 -3.24
N GLY A 25 -20.76 -12.75 -1.95
CA GLY A 25 -20.51 -13.80 -0.96
C GLY A 25 -19.19 -13.64 -0.18
N VAL A 26 -18.41 -12.59 -0.39
CA VAL A 26 -17.23 -12.31 0.44
C VAL A 26 -17.67 -11.72 1.77
N GLU A 27 -17.27 -12.36 2.86
CA GLU A 27 -17.52 -11.88 4.22
C GLU A 27 -16.55 -10.74 4.55
N VAL A 28 -17.10 -9.56 4.83
CA VAL A 28 -16.36 -8.36 5.24
C VAL A 28 -17.28 -7.38 5.95
N THR A 29 -16.80 -6.80 7.03
CA THR A 29 -17.55 -5.84 7.85
C THR A 29 -16.86 -4.47 7.91
N SER A 30 -17.57 -3.46 8.40
CA SER A 30 -16.96 -2.16 8.72
C SER A 30 -15.90 -2.26 9.82
N LEU A 31 -16.00 -3.26 10.71
CA LEU A 31 -15.00 -3.52 11.74
C LEU A 31 -13.69 -4.00 11.11
N ASP A 32 -13.73 -4.94 10.17
CA ASP A 32 -12.54 -5.41 9.44
C ASP A 32 -11.82 -4.24 8.76
N ILE A 33 -12.57 -3.32 8.13
CA ILE A 33 -12.00 -2.12 7.51
C ILE A 33 -11.36 -1.22 8.58
N SER A 34 -12.04 -0.99 9.70
CA SER A 34 -11.56 -0.16 10.80
C SER A 34 -10.27 -0.71 11.43
N GLU A 35 -10.15 -2.03 11.56
CA GLU A 35 -8.95 -2.71 12.04
C GLU A 35 -7.75 -2.50 11.10
N GLN A 36 -7.94 -2.62 9.78
CA GLN A 36 -6.86 -2.35 8.83
C GLN A 36 -6.46 -0.86 8.82
N LEU A 37 -7.42 0.05 8.98
CA LEU A 37 -7.13 1.48 9.15
C LEU A 37 -6.40 1.75 10.48
N ALA A 38 -6.72 1.02 11.55
CA ALA A 38 -5.98 1.11 12.80
C ALA A 38 -4.52 0.65 12.63
N ARG A 39 -4.27 -0.47 11.94
CA ARG A 39 -2.92 -0.92 11.59
C ARG A 39 -2.14 0.14 10.82
N ARG A 40 -2.76 0.81 9.84
CA ARG A 40 -2.14 1.90 9.07
C ARG A 40 -1.73 3.08 9.96
N ARG A 41 -2.34 3.30 11.10
CA ARG A 41 -1.99 4.38 12.05
C ARG A 41 -0.83 4.03 12.97
N LEU A 42 -0.47 2.76 13.09
CA LEU A 42 0.65 2.31 13.92
C LEU A 42 1.98 2.87 13.39
N GLY A 43 2.96 2.92 14.26
CA GLY A 43 4.34 3.28 13.96
C GLY A 43 4.92 4.33 14.89
N TYR A 44 6.18 4.13 15.25
CA TYR A 44 6.99 5.09 16.00
C TYR A 44 7.40 6.27 15.10
N GLY A 45 7.52 7.46 15.69
CA GLY A 45 7.85 8.67 14.92
C GLY A 45 6.65 9.32 14.22
N ARG A 46 5.43 8.83 14.50
CA ARG A 46 4.19 9.44 13.98
C ARG A 46 3.84 10.73 14.73
N GLY A 47 3.30 11.71 14.01
CA GLY A 47 2.83 12.96 14.59
C GLY A 47 1.66 12.75 15.57
N ALA A 48 1.49 13.69 16.51
CA ALA A 48 0.46 13.65 17.55
C ALA A 48 -0.98 13.49 16.99
N ARG A 49 -1.24 13.92 15.76
CA ARG A 49 -2.54 13.77 15.08
C ARG A 49 -2.97 12.30 15.00
N MET A 50 -2.06 11.39 14.74
CA MET A 50 -2.37 9.95 14.58
C MET A 50 -2.89 9.30 15.85
N ALA A 51 -2.58 9.83 17.02
CA ALA A 51 -3.08 9.34 18.30
C ALA A 51 -4.58 9.66 18.52
N PHE A 52 -5.08 10.74 17.89
CA PHE A 52 -6.46 11.23 18.11
C PHE A 52 -7.37 11.01 16.89
N GLU A 53 -6.81 10.74 15.72
CA GLU A 53 -7.60 10.53 14.51
C GLU A 53 -8.31 9.17 14.57
N ARG A 54 -9.63 9.20 14.59
CA ARG A 54 -10.47 8.01 14.46
C ARG A 54 -11.11 8.05 13.07
N ASP A 55 -10.77 7.07 12.26
CA ASP A 55 -11.40 6.88 10.96
C ASP A 55 -12.82 6.36 11.17
N ALA A 56 -13.82 7.23 10.98
CA ALA A 56 -15.23 6.82 11.01
C ALA A 56 -15.57 6.15 9.68
N VAL A 57 -15.73 4.83 9.69
CA VAL A 57 -16.00 4.03 8.48
C VAL A 57 -17.50 3.84 8.29
N SER A 58 -18.00 4.16 7.11
CA SER A 58 -19.36 3.89 6.66
C SER A 58 -19.34 3.12 5.34
N VAL A 59 -19.91 1.92 5.31
CA VAL A 59 -20.14 1.19 4.07
C VAL A 59 -21.47 1.64 3.50
N LEU A 60 -21.44 2.33 2.36
CA LEU A 60 -22.61 2.99 1.77
C LEU A 60 -23.39 2.08 0.82
N SER A 61 -22.71 1.12 0.18
CA SER A 61 -23.32 0.18 -0.79
C SER A 61 -22.50 -1.09 -0.95
N GLY A 62 -23.10 -2.09 -1.59
CA GLY A 62 -22.43 -3.30 -2.07
C GLY A 62 -22.17 -4.39 -1.01
N VAL A 63 -22.48 -4.13 0.27
CA VAL A 63 -22.38 -5.11 1.37
C VAL A 63 -23.68 -5.09 2.17
N ARG A 64 -24.18 -6.27 2.55
CA ARG A 64 -25.34 -6.43 3.39
C ARG A 64 -25.10 -7.54 4.41
N HIS A 65 -25.35 -7.27 5.69
CA HIS A 65 -25.13 -8.22 6.79
C HIS A 65 -23.71 -8.82 6.79
N GLY A 66 -22.70 -7.98 6.47
CA GLY A 66 -21.30 -8.42 6.43
C GLY A 66 -20.91 -9.25 5.20
N VAL A 67 -21.71 -9.25 4.13
CA VAL A 67 -21.44 -10.06 2.92
C VAL A 67 -21.59 -9.20 1.67
N THR A 68 -20.66 -9.30 0.73
CA THR A 68 -20.69 -8.58 -0.57
C THR A 68 -21.83 -9.08 -1.45
N LEU A 69 -22.40 -8.15 -2.25
CA LEU A 69 -23.58 -8.40 -3.10
C LEU A 69 -23.26 -8.58 -4.59
N GLY A 70 -21.98 -8.40 -5.01
CA GLY A 70 -21.58 -8.43 -6.43
C GLY A 70 -21.72 -7.09 -7.15
N GLY A 71 -22.36 -6.10 -6.53
CA GLY A 71 -22.47 -4.73 -7.07
C GLY A 71 -21.29 -3.85 -6.61
N PRO A 72 -21.23 -2.57 -7.07
CA PRO A 72 -20.24 -1.63 -6.62
C PRO A 72 -20.30 -1.40 -5.10
N ILE A 73 -19.13 -1.44 -4.47
CA ILE A 73 -18.97 -1.22 -3.02
C ILE A 73 -18.42 0.18 -2.84
N ALA A 74 -19.14 1.03 -2.11
CA ALA A 74 -18.70 2.36 -1.74
C ALA A 74 -18.46 2.44 -0.24
N VAL A 75 -17.27 2.94 0.15
CA VAL A 75 -16.87 3.14 1.54
C VAL A 75 -16.52 4.60 1.74
N GLU A 76 -17.11 5.20 2.76
CA GLU A 76 -16.76 6.55 3.24
C GLU A 76 -15.92 6.45 4.50
N ILE A 77 -14.90 7.31 4.58
CA ILE A 77 -14.04 7.47 5.75
C ILE A 77 -14.14 8.92 6.18
N GLY A 78 -14.93 9.20 7.21
CA GLY A 78 -15.19 10.53 7.74
C GLY A 78 -13.94 11.19 8.31
N ASN A 79 -13.87 12.50 8.21
CA ASN A 79 -12.81 13.30 8.78
C ASN A 79 -13.26 14.00 10.05
N THR A 80 -12.68 13.65 11.17
CA THR A 80 -13.02 14.22 12.49
C THR A 80 -12.68 15.72 12.62
N GLU A 81 -11.78 16.22 11.77
CA GLU A 81 -11.44 17.65 11.75
C GLU A 81 -12.33 18.49 10.82
N TRP A 82 -13.22 17.87 10.07
CA TRP A 82 -14.10 18.55 9.12
C TRP A 82 -14.79 19.82 9.66
N PRO A 83 -15.37 19.81 10.88
CA PRO A 83 -16.04 21.02 11.38
C PRO A 83 -15.15 22.27 11.47
N LYS A 84 -13.81 22.07 11.53
CA LYS A 84 -12.82 23.17 11.54
C LYS A 84 -12.41 23.63 10.15
N TRP A 85 -12.74 22.86 9.12
CA TRP A 85 -12.33 23.06 7.75
C TRP A 85 -13.50 23.33 6.80
N GLU A 86 -14.74 23.22 7.28
CA GLU A 86 -15.96 23.26 6.50
C GLU A 86 -16.04 24.50 5.60
N ALA A 87 -15.79 25.68 6.12
CA ALA A 87 -15.78 26.91 5.32
C ALA A 87 -14.60 26.92 4.33
N VAL A 88 -13.38 26.54 4.76
CA VAL A 88 -12.16 26.58 3.93
C VAL A 88 -12.19 25.56 2.78
N MET A 89 -12.83 24.41 3.01
CA MET A 89 -12.92 23.29 2.05
C MET A 89 -14.34 23.09 1.53
N SER A 90 -15.20 24.11 1.61
CA SER A 90 -16.56 24.06 1.10
C SER A 90 -16.56 23.79 -0.41
N ALA A 91 -17.47 22.95 -0.87
CA ALA A 91 -17.73 22.74 -2.29
C ALA A 91 -18.53 23.90 -2.91
N ASP A 92 -19.26 24.65 -2.07
CA ASP A 92 -20.07 25.78 -2.46
C ASP A 92 -19.34 27.11 -2.19
N PRO A 93 -19.66 28.19 -2.90
CA PRO A 93 -19.10 29.52 -2.62
C PRO A 93 -19.34 29.95 -1.17
N VAL A 94 -18.30 30.48 -0.54
CA VAL A 94 -18.32 31.01 0.83
C VAL A 94 -18.08 32.51 0.78
N ASP A 95 -18.73 33.29 1.65
CA ASP A 95 -18.49 34.72 1.74
C ASP A 95 -17.02 34.99 2.09
N PRO A 96 -16.30 35.80 1.29
CA PRO A 96 -14.91 36.13 1.60
C PRO A 96 -14.69 36.69 3.01
N GLY A 97 -15.70 37.36 3.58
CA GLY A 97 -15.67 37.86 4.97
C GLY A 97 -15.56 36.76 6.02
N GLU A 98 -16.20 35.61 5.79
CA GLU A 98 -16.11 34.44 6.70
C GLU A 98 -14.71 33.79 6.67
N LEU A 99 -13.97 33.97 5.59
CA LEU A 99 -12.64 33.39 5.37
C LEU A 99 -11.50 34.33 5.76
N ALA A 100 -11.77 35.65 5.87
CA ALA A 100 -10.74 36.68 6.01
C ALA A 100 -9.85 36.51 7.25
N ASP A 101 -10.44 36.10 8.36
CA ASP A 101 -9.71 35.93 9.65
C ASP A 101 -9.26 34.49 9.89
N SER A 102 -9.51 33.58 8.94
CA SER A 102 -9.12 32.18 9.09
C SER A 102 -7.66 31.93 8.71
N ALA A 103 -6.81 31.68 9.70
CA ALA A 103 -5.41 31.26 9.44
C ALA A 103 -5.33 29.99 8.56
N ARG A 104 -6.36 29.14 8.55
CA ARG A 104 -6.43 27.96 7.69
C ARG A 104 -6.67 28.30 6.24
N ASN A 105 -7.20 29.49 5.94
CA ASN A 105 -7.44 29.97 4.57
C ASN A 105 -6.23 30.73 4.00
N ALA A 106 -5.18 30.98 4.79
CA ALA A 106 -3.99 31.67 4.30
C ALA A 106 -3.40 31.00 3.06
N PRO A 107 -3.12 31.73 1.96
CA PRO A 107 -2.55 31.17 0.75
C PRO A 107 -1.21 30.47 1.01
N LEU A 108 -1.01 29.32 0.40
CA LEU A 108 0.19 28.51 0.50
C LEU A 108 1.05 28.72 -0.74
N THR A 109 1.83 29.81 -0.76
CA THR A 109 2.62 30.24 -1.93
C THR A 109 4.05 29.68 -1.95
N ARG A 110 4.50 29.03 -0.88
CA ARG A 110 5.86 28.51 -0.71
C ARG A 110 5.88 26.97 -0.83
N PRO A 111 6.05 26.39 -2.05
CA PRO A 111 6.01 24.97 -2.27
C PRO A 111 7.10 24.23 -1.51
N ARG A 112 6.79 23.03 -1.02
CA ARG A 112 7.76 22.17 -0.32
C ARG A 112 8.64 21.42 -1.32
N PRO A 113 9.98 21.48 -1.19
CA PRO A 113 10.87 20.65 -1.96
C PRO A 113 10.53 19.15 -1.79
N GLY A 114 10.50 18.40 -2.90
CA GLY A 114 10.16 16.98 -2.88
C GLY A 114 8.68 16.64 -2.74
N HIS A 115 7.78 17.63 -2.67
CA HIS A 115 6.33 17.45 -2.69
C HIS A 115 5.74 17.75 -4.09
N ALA A 116 4.45 17.47 -4.28
CA ALA A 116 3.74 17.76 -5.53
C ALA A 116 3.43 19.25 -5.73
N ASP A 117 3.62 20.09 -4.70
CA ASP A 117 3.14 21.47 -4.64
C ASP A 117 3.54 22.28 -5.88
N TYR A 118 4.82 22.42 -6.16
CA TYR A 118 5.33 23.22 -7.27
C TYR A 118 4.81 22.75 -8.64
N ALA A 119 4.99 21.47 -8.92
CA ALA A 119 4.57 20.90 -10.20
C ALA A 119 3.05 20.94 -10.38
N GLY A 120 2.29 20.74 -9.28
CA GLY A 120 0.84 20.81 -9.28
C GLY A 120 0.33 22.23 -9.51
N MET A 121 0.87 23.23 -8.82
CA MET A 121 0.53 24.64 -9.04
C MET A 121 0.71 25.03 -10.50
N LEU A 122 1.86 24.73 -11.08
CA LEU A 122 2.14 25.07 -12.48
C LEU A 122 1.25 24.30 -13.46
N LYS A 123 1.03 23.00 -13.23
CA LYS A 123 0.26 22.15 -14.13
C LYS A 123 -1.22 22.56 -14.21
N TYR A 124 -1.80 22.95 -13.09
CA TYR A 124 -3.22 23.26 -12.99
C TYR A 124 -3.52 24.76 -12.93
N GLY A 125 -2.49 25.63 -12.96
CA GLY A 125 -2.64 27.08 -12.91
C GLY A 125 -3.14 27.59 -11.55
N PHE A 126 -2.68 26.99 -10.45
CA PHE A 126 -3.07 27.41 -9.11
C PHE A 126 -2.06 28.41 -8.53
N ASP A 127 -2.56 29.49 -7.95
CA ASP A 127 -1.77 30.46 -7.20
C ASP A 127 -1.54 30.03 -5.74
N ASP A 128 -2.23 28.98 -5.29
CA ASP A 128 -2.17 28.38 -3.96
C ASP A 128 -1.90 26.89 -4.06
N ALA A 129 -0.94 26.38 -3.28
CA ALA A 129 -0.62 24.97 -3.24
C ALA A 129 -1.70 24.10 -2.55
N ARG A 130 -2.70 24.70 -1.89
CA ARG A 130 -3.71 23.98 -1.12
C ARG A 130 -4.43 22.87 -1.92
N PRO A 131 -4.98 23.12 -3.11
CA PRO A 131 -5.66 22.04 -3.88
C PRO A 131 -4.77 20.84 -4.15
N VAL A 132 -3.48 21.10 -4.41
CA VAL A 132 -2.47 20.05 -4.65
C VAL A 132 -2.16 19.30 -3.35
N LEU A 133 -1.89 20.04 -2.27
CA LEU A 133 -1.56 19.50 -0.95
C LEU A 133 -2.67 18.59 -0.43
N GLU A 134 -3.90 19.02 -0.53
CA GLU A 134 -5.07 18.31 -0.02
C GLU A 134 -5.24 16.96 -0.72
N ARG A 135 -5.11 16.90 -2.04
CA ARG A 135 -5.27 15.66 -2.80
C ARG A 135 -4.02 14.78 -2.82
N ALA A 136 -2.82 15.37 -2.84
CA ALA A 136 -1.55 14.62 -2.84
C ALA A 136 -1.14 14.09 -1.45
N SER A 137 -1.92 14.37 -0.43
CA SER A 137 -1.68 13.95 0.94
C SER A 137 -1.71 12.42 1.08
N ALA A 138 -0.81 11.88 1.90
CA ALA A 138 -0.81 10.46 2.28
C ALA A 138 -2.10 10.02 3.03
N ARG A 139 -2.94 10.97 3.47
CA ARG A 139 -4.28 10.67 4.03
C ARG A 139 -5.15 9.87 3.04
N GLU A 140 -5.02 10.14 1.74
CA GLU A 140 -5.71 9.41 0.66
C GLU A 140 -5.52 7.89 0.73
N THR A 141 -4.37 7.43 1.23
CA THR A 141 -4.08 5.99 1.35
C THR A 141 -5.04 5.25 2.31
N ALA A 142 -5.76 5.96 3.18
CA ALA A 142 -6.82 5.35 3.99
C ALA A 142 -7.94 4.77 3.12
N ALA A 143 -8.34 5.48 2.05
CA ALA A 143 -9.32 4.96 1.10
C ALA A 143 -8.81 3.73 0.33
N ARG A 144 -7.51 3.69 -0.01
CA ARG A 144 -6.89 2.48 -0.61
C ARG A 144 -6.91 1.29 0.33
N VAL A 145 -6.57 1.50 1.62
CA VAL A 145 -6.60 0.44 2.64
C VAL A 145 -8.03 -0.07 2.85
N ALA A 146 -9.02 0.81 2.87
CA ALA A 146 -10.43 0.42 3.00
C ALA A 146 -10.88 -0.48 1.84
N ALA A 147 -10.61 -0.08 0.59
CA ALA A 147 -10.92 -0.91 -0.59
C ALA A 147 -10.16 -2.25 -0.57
N ALA A 148 -8.88 -2.21 -0.17
CA ALA A 148 -8.02 -3.39 -0.13
C ALA A 148 -8.42 -4.38 0.96
N THR A 149 -9.08 -3.95 2.03
CA THR A 149 -9.59 -4.86 3.06
C THR A 149 -10.56 -5.88 2.45
N ILE A 150 -11.42 -5.43 1.54
CA ILE A 150 -12.35 -6.30 0.80
C ILE A 150 -11.58 -7.26 -0.12
N ALA A 151 -10.56 -6.77 -0.82
CA ALA A 151 -9.70 -7.60 -1.67
C ALA A 151 -8.92 -8.65 -0.87
N ARG A 152 -8.39 -8.31 0.31
CA ARG A 152 -7.73 -9.27 1.22
C ARG A 152 -8.70 -10.34 1.73
N ALA A 153 -9.91 -9.93 2.12
CA ALA A 153 -10.97 -10.86 2.55
C ALA A 153 -11.31 -11.85 1.43
N PHE A 154 -11.45 -11.36 0.19
CA PHE A 154 -11.64 -12.21 -0.98
C PHE A 154 -10.48 -13.19 -1.20
N LEU A 155 -9.23 -12.71 -1.21
CA LEU A 155 -8.05 -13.57 -1.43
C LEU A 155 -7.94 -14.67 -0.39
N ARG A 156 -8.16 -14.35 0.88
CA ARG A 156 -8.17 -15.33 1.97
C ARG A 156 -9.29 -16.35 1.81
N GLN A 157 -10.53 -15.90 1.56
CA GLN A 157 -11.69 -16.77 1.51
C GLN A 157 -11.77 -17.58 0.21
N ALA A 158 -11.30 -17.07 -0.91
CA ALA A 158 -11.33 -17.77 -2.20
C ALA A 158 -10.13 -18.70 -2.41
N LEU A 159 -8.95 -18.33 -1.91
CA LEU A 159 -7.67 -18.93 -2.31
C LEU A 159 -6.77 -19.31 -1.13
N ASP A 160 -7.15 -19.06 0.12
CA ASP A 160 -6.32 -19.23 1.32
C ASP A 160 -4.99 -18.44 1.24
N VAL A 161 -5.05 -17.26 0.60
CA VAL A 161 -3.89 -16.38 0.42
C VAL A 161 -3.76 -15.43 1.59
N GLU A 162 -2.57 -15.39 2.19
CA GLU A 162 -2.22 -14.48 3.27
C GLU A 162 -1.26 -13.39 2.78
N VAL A 163 -1.52 -12.14 3.18
CA VAL A 163 -0.71 -10.96 2.84
C VAL A 163 -0.26 -10.29 4.11
N LEU A 164 1.04 -10.10 4.26
CA LEU A 164 1.64 -9.43 5.42
C LEU A 164 2.80 -8.54 4.98
N SER A 165 3.18 -7.57 5.81
CA SER A 165 4.35 -6.74 5.59
C SER A 165 5.17 -6.56 6.85
N HIS A 166 6.46 -6.30 6.65
CA HIS A 166 7.37 -5.88 7.71
C HIS A 166 8.33 -4.81 7.20
N VAL A 167 8.98 -4.11 8.12
CA VAL A 167 9.99 -3.11 7.79
C VAL A 167 11.34 -3.79 7.62
N ILE A 168 12.04 -3.45 6.55
CA ILE A 168 13.41 -3.92 6.26
C ILE A 168 14.45 -2.95 6.83
N ALA A 169 14.26 -1.63 6.63
CA ALA A 169 15.19 -0.61 7.11
C ALA A 169 14.49 0.72 7.32
N ILE A 170 14.98 1.53 8.26
CA ILE A 170 14.59 2.91 8.47
C ILE A 170 15.85 3.78 8.43
N GLY A 171 15.87 4.79 7.54
CA GLY A 171 17.04 5.65 7.36
C GLY A 171 18.31 4.85 7.06
N PRO A 172 19.45 5.19 7.70
CA PRO A 172 20.72 4.49 7.52
C PRO A 172 20.86 3.24 8.41
N SER A 173 19.81 2.79 9.13
CA SER A 173 19.90 1.58 9.93
C SER A 173 20.25 0.36 9.07
N ALA A 174 20.99 -0.59 9.64
CA ALA A 174 21.30 -1.84 8.95
C ALA A 174 20.00 -2.53 8.52
N PRO A 175 19.89 -2.99 7.26
CA PRO A 175 18.69 -3.68 6.80
C PRO A 175 18.55 -5.03 7.51
N TYR A 176 17.32 -5.42 7.80
CA TYR A 176 16.99 -6.77 8.20
C TYR A 176 17.25 -7.73 7.02
N ASP A 177 18.07 -8.74 7.25
CA ASP A 177 18.48 -9.74 6.24
C ASP A 177 18.11 -11.19 6.63
N GLY A 178 17.29 -11.34 7.68
CA GLY A 178 16.78 -12.64 8.12
C GLY A 178 15.72 -13.23 7.18
N PRO A 179 15.18 -14.42 7.53
CA PRO A 179 14.13 -15.05 6.72
C PRO A 179 12.87 -14.20 6.69
N PRO A 180 12.11 -14.23 5.56
CA PRO A 180 10.84 -13.51 5.47
C PRO A 180 9.86 -14.06 6.52
N PRO A 181 9.02 -13.19 7.12
CA PRO A 181 8.04 -13.61 8.11
C PRO A 181 6.93 -14.48 7.51
N GLY A 182 6.35 -15.33 8.35
CA GLY A 182 5.14 -16.10 8.07
C GLY A 182 3.89 -15.51 8.72
N PRO A 183 2.70 -16.08 8.46
CA PRO A 183 1.43 -15.59 9.01
C PRO A 183 1.40 -15.54 10.55
N GLY A 184 2.09 -16.47 11.20
CA GLY A 184 2.20 -16.52 12.66
C GLY A 184 2.97 -15.35 13.28
N ASP A 185 3.79 -14.65 12.50
CA ASP A 185 4.63 -13.55 12.98
C ASP A 185 3.88 -12.20 12.96
N LEU A 186 2.74 -12.11 12.26
CA LEU A 186 2.00 -10.85 12.10
C LEU A 186 1.62 -10.18 13.43
N PRO A 187 1.17 -10.89 14.49
CA PRO A 187 0.90 -10.26 15.78
C PRO A 187 2.15 -9.62 16.42
N ALA A 188 3.32 -10.26 16.29
CA ALA A 188 4.58 -9.72 16.81
C ALA A 188 5.04 -8.51 16.00
N ILE A 189 4.89 -8.55 14.66
CA ILE A 189 5.18 -7.42 13.76
C ILE A 189 4.29 -6.22 14.10
N ASP A 190 2.98 -6.42 14.25
CA ASP A 190 2.03 -5.33 14.56
C ASP A 190 2.21 -4.79 16.00
N ALA A 191 2.76 -5.58 16.91
CA ALA A 191 3.11 -5.14 18.26
C ALA A 191 4.42 -4.33 18.30
N SER A 192 5.30 -4.49 17.31
CA SER A 192 6.53 -3.70 17.20
C SER A 192 6.23 -2.25 16.82
N PRO A 193 6.78 -1.26 17.52
CA PRO A 193 6.62 0.16 17.18
C PRO A 193 7.08 0.53 15.77
N VAL A 194 8.00 -0.23 15.19
CA VAL A 194 8.54 -0.02 13.84
C VAL A 194 8.17 -1.13 12.86
N ARG A 195 7.28 -2.09 13.28
CA ARG A 195 6.79 -3.19 12.44
C ARG A 195 7.89 -4.10 11.92
N VAL A 196 8.88 -4.39 12.75
CA VAL A 196 9.90 -5.42 12.54
C VAL A 196 9.76 -6.48 13.64
N PHE A 197 10.05 -7.73 13.35
CA PHE A 197 9.94 -8.81 14.35
C PHE A 197 11.29 -9.23 14.94
N ASP A 198 12.38 -8.64 14.48
CA ASP A 198 13.71 -8.77 15.09
C ASP A 198 13.95 -7.65 16.11
N LYS A 199 14.27 -8.04 17.34
CA LYS A 199 14.39 -7.10 18.46
C LYS A 199 15.61 -6.17 18.35
N ALA A 200 16.72 -6.66 17.83
CA ALA A 200 17.92 -5.85 17.65
C ALA A 200 17.72 -4.80 16.53
N ALA A 201 17.08 -5.20 15.44
CA ALA A 201 16.69 -4.28 14.37
C ALA A 201 15.68 -3.23 14.86
N GLU A 202 14.72 -3.62 15.73
CA GLU A 202 13.75 -2.68 16.33
C GLU A 202 14.46 -1.57 17.11
N GLU A 203 15.39 -1.93 17.99
CA GLU A 203 16.13 -0.97 18.82
C GLU A 203 16.97 -0.01 17.96
N ALA A 204 17.64 -0.52 16.93
CA ALA A 204 18.44 0.29 16.01
C ALA A 204 17.56 1.29 15.21
N MET A 205 16.42 0.83 14.71
CA MET A 205 15.47 1.69 13.97
C MET A 205 14.85 2.78 14.85
N ILE A 206 14.49 2.45 16.09
CA ILE A 206 13.98 3.44 17.06
C ILE A 206 15.03 4.48 17.39
N ALA A 207 16.28 4.06 17.64
CA ALA A 207 17.37 4.98 17.91
C ALA A 207 17.60 5.98 16.78
N GLU A 208 17.50 5.54 15.53
CA GLU A 208 17.64 6.39 14.35
C GLU A 208 16.47 7.39 14.23
N ILE A 209 15.23 6.96 14.52
CA ILE A 209 14.07 7.87 14.53
C ILE A 209 14.25 8.97 15.60
N GLU A 210 14.72 8.62 16.79
CA GLU A 210 14.97 9.60 17.86
C GLU A 210 16.10 10.56 17.51
N ALA A 211 17.16 10.10 16.85
CA ALA A 211 18.23 10.95 16.34
C ALA A 211 17.70 11.97 15.32
N ALA A 212 16.96 11.50 14.31
CA ALA A 212 16.36 12.35 13.29
C ALA A 212 15.38 13.38 13.88
N LYS A 213 14.56 12.96 14.85
CA LYS A 213 13.65 13.85 15.57
C LYS A 213 14.39 14.97 16.31
N LYS A 214 15.49 14.63 16.99
CA LYS A 214 16.34 15.61 17.68
C LYS A 214 16.96 16.61 16.71
N ASP A 215 17.34 16.15 15.51
CA ASP A 215 17.96 16.97 14.47
C ASP A 215 16.94 17.79 13.66
N GLY A 216 15.64 17.63 13.94
CA GLY A 216 14.57 18.26 13.18
C GLY A 216 14.48 17.77 11.74
N ASP A 217 14.69 16.48 11.51
CA ASP A 217 14.73 15.85 10.20
C ASP A 217 13.66 14.76 10.05
N THR A 218 13.58 14.12 8.88
CA THR A 218 12.64 13.04 8.55
C THR A 218 13.36 11.85 7.93
N LEU A 219 12.81 10.67 8.08
CA LEU A 219 13.38 9.41 7.59
C LEU A 219 12.48 8.72 6.59
N GLY A 220 13.12 8.15 5.57
CA GLY A 220 12.55 7.13 4.70
C GLY A 220 12.95 5.73 5.16
N GLY A 221 12.73 4.74 4.31
CA GLY A 221 13.11 3.36 4.58
C GLY A 221 12.56 2.39 3.55
N VAL A 222 12.68 1.11 3.86
CA VAL A 222 12.27 0.02 2.99
C VAL A 222 11.32 -0.90 3.73
N VAL A 223 10.23 -1.25 3.09
CA VAL A 223 9.26 -2.26 3.54
C VAL A 223 9.24 -3.43 2.59
N GLU A 224 8.96 -4.62 3.09
CA GLU A 224 8.71 -5.81 2.30
C GLU A 224 7.30 -6.33 2.56
N VAL A 225 6.58 -6.66 1.50
CA VAL A 225 5.32 -7.42 1.55
C VAL A 225 5.60 -8.86 1.14
N VAL A 226 5.14 -9.79 1.96
CA VAL A 226 5.20 -11.22 1.71
C VAL A 226 3.79 -11.75 1.49
N VAL A 227 3.59 -12.52 0.42
CA VAL A 227 2.29 -13.15 0.14
C VAL A 227 2.47 -14.65 0.02
N LEU A 228 1.69 -15.38 0.78
CA LEU A 228 1.74 -16.84 0.89
C LEU A 228 0.47 -17.46 0.30
N GLY A 229 0.58 -18.69 -0.20
CA GLY A 229 -0.56 -19.45 -0.68
C GLY A 229 -1.01 -19.12 -2.11
N LEU A 230 -0.24 -18.30 -2.86
CA LEU A 230 -0.58 -18.00 -4.25
C LEU A 230 -0.50 -19.25 -5.13
N PRO A 231 -1.54 -19.53 -5.93
CA PRO A 231 -1.46 -20.60 -6.94
C PRO A 231 -0.46 -20.20 -8.05
N VAL A 232 0.14 -21.17 -8.70
CA VAL A 232 0.94 -20.97 -9.92
C VAL A 232 0.09 -20.33 -11.02
N GLY A 233 0.65 -19.38 -11.78
CA GLY A 233 0.06 -18.89 -13.01
C GLY A 233 -0.96 -17.75 -12.86
N LEU A 234 -0.93 -16.95 -11.79
CA LEU A 234 -1.55 -15.62 -11.78
C LEU A 234 -0.67 -14.67 -12.59
N GLY A 235 -1.27 -13.78 -13.37
CA GLY A 235 -0.56 -12.95 -14.34
C GLY A 235 -0.34 -13.69 -15.67
N SER A 236 0.45 -13.09 -16.57
CA SER A 236 0.71 -13.66 -17.88
C SER A 236 2.04 -13.17 -18.48
N PHE A 237 2.66 -14.00 -19.28
CA PHE A 237 3.85 -13.63 -20.07
C PHE A 237 3.48 -13.08 -21.47
N THR A 238 2.22 -13.13 -21.85
CA THR A 238 1.78 -12.91 -23.24
C THR A 238 1.82 -11.44 -23.67
N SER A 239 1.74 -10.51 -22.71
CA SER A 239 1.88 -9.07 -22.97
C SER A 239 2.37 -8.35 -21.71
N GLY A 240 3.03 -7.19 -21.89
CA GLY A 240 3.56 -6.38 -20.80
C GLY A 240 2.50 -5.99 -19.77
N ASP A 241 1.31 -5.60 -20.23
CA ASP A 241 0.20 -5.15 -19.37
C ASP A 241 -0.39 -6.28 -18.51
N ASN A 242 -0.26 -7.53 -18.97
CA ASN A 242 -0.76 -8.70 -18.24
C ASN A 242 0.30 -9.30 -17.30
N ARG A 243 1.54 -8.83 -17.33
CA ARG A 243 2.57 -9.25 -16.40
C ARG A 243 2.25 -8.76 -14.99
N LEU A 244 2.27 -9.68 -14.03
CA LEU A 244 1.95 -9.37 -12.65
C LEU A 244 3.00 -8.47 -11.99
N ASP A 245 4.29 -8.65 -12.31
CA ASP A 245 5.38 -7.78 -11.86
C ASP A 245 5.19 -6.33 -12.31
N SER A 246 4.79 -6.10 -13.58
CA SER A 246 4.48 -4.76 -14.10
C SER A 246 3.31 -4.13 -13.36
N GLN A 247 2.23 -4.88 -13.12
CA GLN A 247 1.05 -4.39 -12.42
C GLN A 247 1.33 -4.07 -10.94
N LEU A 248 2.11 -4.92 -10.27
CA LEU A 248 2.55 -4.69 -8.88
C LEU A 248 3.46 -3.46 -8.79
N ALA A 249 4.45 -3.35 -9.68
CA ALA A 249 5.35 -2.20 -9.72
C ALA A 249 4.58 -0.89 -9.94
N ALA A 250 3.64 -0.84 -10.88
CA ALA A 250 2.82 0.34 -11.15
C ALA A 250 1.96 0.72 -9.95
N ALA A 251 1.29 -0.25 -9.32
CA ALA A 251 0.41 0.01 -8.18
C ALA A 251 1.17 0.48 -6.94
N VAL A 252 2.31 -0.14 -6.64
CA VAL A 252 3.15 0.22 -5.49
C VAL A 252 3.88 1.55 -5.74
N MET A 253 4.43 1.79 -6.93
CA MET A 253 5.04 3.07 -7.30
C MET A 253 4.02 4.23 -7.25
N GLY A 254 2.73 3.95 -7.45
CA GLY A 254 1.65 4.92 -7.32
C GLY A 254 1.29 5.31 -5.88
N ILE A 255 1.98 4.80 -4.87
CA ILE A 255 1.84 5.21 -3.46
C ILE A 255 2.68 6.47 -3.24
N GLN A 256 2.15 7.44 -2.48
CA GLN A 256 2.86 8.65 -2.13
C GLN A 256 4.22 8.32 -1.46
N ALA A 257 5.25 9.07 -1.84
CA ALA A 257 6.63 8.96 -1.38
C ALA A 257 7.39 7.67 -1.77
N ILE A 258 6.78 6.69 -2.43
CA ILE A 258 7.53 5.54 -2.95
C ILE A 258 8.39 5.98 -4.15
N LYS A 259 9.66 5.54 -4.15
CA LYS A 259 10.68 5.88 -5.14
C LYS A 259 11.37 4.67 -5.76
N GLY A 260 11.13 3.48 -5.23
CA GLY A 260 11.67 2.23 -5.75
C GLY A 260 10.74 1.07 -5.43
N VAL A 261 10.69 0.09 -6.34
CA VAL A 261 9.98 -1.18 -6.17
C VAL A 261 10.89 -2.30 -6.64
N GLU A 262 10.98 -3.36 -5.86
CA GLU A 262 11.71 -4.58 -6.21
C GLU A 262 10.82 -5.80 -6.05
N ILE A 263 11.03 -6.80 -6.90
CA ILE A 263 10.43 -8.14 -6.77
C ILE A 263 11.55 -9.10 -6.41
N GLY A 264 11.37 -9.87 -5.34
CA GLY A 264 12.39 -10.79 -4.83
C GLY A 264 13.67 -10.04 -4.42
N ASP A 265 14.81 -10.52 -4.89
CA ASP A 265 16.11 -9.91 -4.59
C ASP A 265 16.43 -8.67 -5.44
N GLY A 266 15.53 -8.30 -6.40
CA GLY A 266 15.57 -7.04 -7.13
C GLY A 266 16.95 -6.67 -7.67
N PHE A 267 17.48 -5.51 -7.26
CA PHE A 267 18.79 -5.01 -7.71
C PHE A 267 19.96 -5.91 -7.30
N GLU A 268 19.84 -6.67 -6.22
CA GLU A 268 20.90 -7.61 -5.81
C GLU A 268 21.05 -8.75 -6.81
N THR A 269 19.97 -9.19 -7.46
CA THR A 269 20.03 -10.19 -8.52
C THR A 269 20.93 -9.74 -9.69
N ALA A 270 20.92 -8.44 -10.03
CA ALA A 270 21.76 -7.90 -11.12
C ALA A 270 23.26 -7.95 -10.82
N ARG A 271 23.67 -8.13 -9.57
CA ARG A 271 25.07 -8.25 -9.16
C ARG A 271 25.59 -9.69 -9.17
N ARG A 272 24.68 -10.67 -9.34
CA ARG A 272 25.03 -12.10 -9.35
C ARG A 272 25.32 -12.62 -10.74
N ARG A 273 26.17 -13.63 -10.83
CA ARG A 273 26.27 -14.44 -12.03
C ARG A 273 25.03 -15.29 -12.22
N GLY A 274 24.65 -15.60 -13.47
CA GLY A 274 23.41 -16.31 -13.79
C GLY A 274 23.23 -17.63 -13.00
N SER A 275 24.28 -18.43 -12.83
CA SER A 275 24.25 -19.66 -12.04
C SER A 275 23.98 -19.46 -10.54
N GLN A 276 24.11 -18.22 -10.05
CA GLN A 276 23.86 -17.84 -8.65
C GLN A 276 22.60 -16.99 -8.49
N ALA A 277 22.03 -16.52 -9.61
CA ALA A 277 20.89 -15.61 -9.63
C ALA A 277 19.54 -16.34 -9.70
N HIS A 278 19.50 -17.49 -10.38
CA HIS A 278 18.27 -18.23 -10.64
C HIS A 278 18.03 -19.33 -9.60
N ASP A 279 16.74 -19.58 -9.36
CA ASP A 279 16.28 -20.58 -8.40
C ASP A 279 16.23 -21.96 -9.07
N GLU A 280 17.21 -22.81 -8.76
CA GLU A 280 17.27 -24.17 -9.30
C GLU A 280 16.06 -24.99 -8.87
N MET A 281 15.56 -25.85 -9.78
CA MET A 281 14.38 -26.68 -9.57
C MET A 281 14.75 -28.14 -9.44
N TYR A 282 14.13 -28.80 -8.47
CA TYR A 282 14.35 -30.21 -8.17
C TYR A 282 13.01 -30.95 -8.03
N PRO A 283 12.98 -32.28 -8.28
CA PRO A 283 11.84 -33.08 -7.95
C PRO A 283 11.62 -33.09 -6.43
N GLY A 284 10.38 -32.88 -5.99
CA GLY A 284 9.94 -32.98 -4.60
C GLY A 284 8.79 -33.99 -4.43
N PRO A 285 8.40 -34.28 -3.19
CA PRO A 285 7.33 -35.24 -2.90
C PRO A 285 5.98 -34.80 -3.47
N ASP A 286 5.71 -33.50 -3.46
CA ASP A 286 4.43 -32.93 -3.88
C ASP A 286 4.56 -32.09 -5.16
N GLY A 287 5.57 -32.35 -6.00
CA GLY A 287 5.84 -31.60 -7.22
C GLY A 287 7.22 -30.97 -7.25
N VAL A 288 7.37 -29.87 -8.00
CA VAL A 288 8.66 -29.17 -8.14
C VAL A 288 8.96 -28.30 -6.93
N VAL A 289 10.14 -28.48 -6.35
CA VAL A 289 10.69 -27.60 -5.29
C VAL A 289 11.83 -26.74 -5.84
N ARG A 290 12.00 -25.53 -5.29
CA ARG A 290 13.11 -24.63 -5.61
C ARG A 290 14.09 -24.53 -4.47
N SER A 291 15.38 -24.43 -4.80
CA SER A 291 16.47 -24.32 -3.81
C SER A 291 16.49 -22.98 -3.09
N THR A 292 16.01 -21.94 -3.77
CA THR A 292 15.92 -20.55 -3.27
C THR A 292 14.65 -19.88 -3.79
N ASN A 293 14.37 -18.66 -3.34
CA ASN A 293 13.28 -17.82 -3.85
C ASN A 293 13.79 -16.40 -4.16
N ARG A 294 14.85 -16.30 -4.95
CA ARG A 294 15.44 -15.03 -5.38
C ARG A 294 14.55 -14.29 -6.36
N ALA A 295 13.82 -15.02 -7.20
CA ALA A 295 12.80 -14.47 -8.09
C ALA A 295 11.62 -13.85 -7.34
N GLY A 296 11.48 -14.11 -6.03
CA GLY A 296 10.44 -13.55 -5.18
C GLY A 296 9.04 -13.96 -5.60
N GLY A 297 8.85 -15.23 -6.02
CA GLY A 297 7.55 -15.80 -6.36
C GLY A 297 7.03 -15.47 -7.75
N LEU A 298 7.78 -14.72 -8.59
CA LEU A 298 7.38 -14.35 -9.95
C LEU A 298 8.44 -14.74 -10.98
N GLU A 299 8.04 -15.43 -12.01
CA GLU A 299 8.84 -15.76 -13.17
C GLU A 299 8.07 -15.42 -14.45
N GLY A 300 8.68 -14.67 -15.36
CA GLY A 300 8.03 -14.25 -16.59
C GLY A 300 6.73 -13.47 -16.43
N GLY A 301 6.55 -12.77 -15.31
CA GLY A 301 5.32 -12.02 -15.00
C GLY A 301 4.17 -12.88 -14.46
N MET A 302 4.44 -14.12 -14.04
CA MET A 302 3.46 -15.04 -13.46
C MET A 302 3.91 -15.54 -12.10
N THR A 303 2.95 -15.85 -11.21
CA THR A 303 3.25 -16.54 -9.96
C THR A 303 3.77 -17.95 -10.23
N ASN A 304 4.79 -18.36 -9.45
CA ASN A 304 5.45 -19.65 -9.60
C ASN A 304 5.19 -20.62 -8.41
N GLY A 305 4.25 -20.27 -7.52
CA GLY A 305 3.89 -21.08 -6.34
C GLY A 305 4.76 -20.81 -5.11
N GLN A 306 5.86 -20.08 -5.24
CA GLN A 306 6.67 -19.65 -4.10
C GLN A 306 6.07 -18.39 -3.45
N PRO A 307 6.46 -18.05 -2.21
CA PRO A 307 6.07 -16.78 -1.59
C PRO A 307 6.41 -15.60 -2.48
N LEU A 308 5.41 -14.74 -2.75
CA LEU A 308 5.64 -13.48 -3.46
C LEU A 308 6.29 -12.49 -2.48
N ARG A 309 7.39 -11.87 -2.92
CA ARG A 309 8.11 -10.84 -2.16
C ARG A 309 8.17 -9.55 -2.96
N VAL A 310 7.60 -8.47 -2.40
CA VAL A 310 7.58 -7.13 -3.02
C VAL A 310 8.17 -6.14 -2.03
N ARG A 311 9.27 -5.47 -2.41
CA ARG A 311 9.89 -4.41 -1.62
C ARG A 311 9.54 -3.04 -2.17
N ALA A 312 9.37 -2.07 -1.27
CA ALA A 312 9.11 -0.70 -1.61
C ALA A 312 10.03 0.25 -0.82
N ALA A 313 10.74 1.11 -1.55
CA ALA A 313 11.59 2.14 -0.96
C ALA A 313 10.82 3.46 -0.87
N MET A 314 10.63 3.94 0.36
CA MET A 314 9.98 5.20 0.67
C MET A 314 11.02 6.28 0.95
N LYS A 315 10.96 7.41 0.26
CA LYS A 315 11.78 8.58 0.59
C LYS A 315 11.35 9.21 1.91
N PRO A 316 12.22 10.01 2.57
CA PRO A 316 11.83 10.84 3.71
C PRO A 316 10.63 11.74 3.39
N ILE A 317 9.85 12.06 4.41
CA ILE A 317 8.70 12.95 4.27
C ILE A 317 9.18 14.36 3.94
N SER A 318 8.58 14.98 2.93
CA SER A 318 9.00 16.28 2.39
C SER A 318 8.69 17.49 3.29
N THR A 319 7.88 17.33 4.32
CA THR A 319 7.68 18.35 5.35
C THR A 319 8.73 18.17 6.45
N VAL A 320 9.90 18.75 6.25
CA VAL A 320 11.04 18.65 7.17
C VAL A 320 10.94 19.74 8.22
N PRO A 321 11.02 19.43 9.54
CA PRO A 321 10.97 20.44 10.61
C PRO A 321 12.07 21.50 10.47
N ARG A 322 13.31 21.10 10.14
CA ARG A 322 14.37 21.99 9.71
C ARG A 322 14.08 22.44 8.28
N ALA A 323 13.33 23.53 8.16
CA ALA A 323 12.77 23.98 6.90
C ALA A 323 13.82 24.14 5.78
N LEU A 324 13.48 23.62 4.59
CA LEU A 324 14.32 23.71 3.40
C LEU A 324 14.09 25.03 2.64
N ALA A 325 15.11 25.49 1.90
CA ALA A 325 14.98 26.65 1.02
C ALA A 325 13.98 26.35 -0.13
N THR A 326 13.22 27.36 -0.50
CA THR A 326 12.24 27.34 -1.60
C THR A 326 12.09 28.74 -2.20
N VAL A 327 11.11 28.91 -3.07
CA VAL A 327 10.73 30.19 -3.66
C VAL A 327 9.29 30.52 -3.25
N ASP A 328 9.01 31.77 -2.95
CA ASP A 328 7.64 32.26 -2.83
C ASP A 328 7.07 32.50 -4.23
N MET A 329 6.09 31.71 -4.63
CA MET A 329 5.51 31.76 -5.98
C MET A 329 4.71 33.03 -6.25
N ALA A 330 4.31 33.78 -5.21
CA ALA A 330 3.59 35.03 -5.37
C ALA A 330 4.54 36.22 -5.65
N THR A 331 5.77 36.19 -5.11
CA THR A 331 6.71 37.31 -5.25
C THR A 331 7.94 36.97 -6.11
N GLY A 332 8.28 35.69 -6.26
CA GLY A 332 9.49 35.24 -6.91
C GLY A 332 10.74 35.27 -6.02
N ASP A 333 10.62 35.66 -4.74
CA ASP A 333 11.73 35.78 -3.82
C ASP A 333 12.18 34.47 -3.22
N GLU A 334 13.42 34.42 -2.73
CA GLU A 334 13.88 33.31 -1.90
C GLU A 334 13.06 33.24 -0.61
N ALA A 335 12.68 32.02 -0.24
CA ALA A 335 11.84 31.76 0.91
C ALA A 335 12.22 30.46 1.62
N VAL A 336 11.56 30.19 2.74
CA VAL A 336 11.64 28.93 3.47
C VAL A 336 10.32 28.17 3.28
N ALA A 337 10.43 26.87 3.03
CA ALA A 337 9.28 26.02 2.76
C ALA A 337 8.25 26.07 3.90
N ILE A 338 7.00 25.86 3.55
CA ILE A 338 5.90 25.84 4.51
C ILE A 338 6.15 24.75 5.56
N HIS A 339 6.17 25.16 6.84
CA HIS A 339 6.20 24.21 7.94
C HIS A 339 4.78 23.75 8.27
N GLN A 340 4.55 22.48 8.17
CA GLN A 340 3.33 21.81 8.65
C GLN A 340 3.72 20.70 9.63
N ARG A 341 2.81 20.36 10.54
CA ARG A 341 3.00 19.19 11.41
C ARG A 341 3.19 17.95 10.55
N SER A 342 4.26 17.23 10.78
CA SER A 342 4.63 16.04 10.02
C SER A 342 5.08 14.92 10.93
N ASP A 343 5.04 13.70 10.40
CA ASP A 343 5.70 12.54 10.99
C ASP A 343 7.22 12.66 10.80
N VAL A 344 8.00 12.16 11.73
CA VAL A 344 9.46 11.96 11.55
C VAL A 344 9.69 10.75 10.62
N CYS A 345 8.91 9.70 10.82
CA CYS A 345 8.96 8.47 10.04
C CYS A 345 7.56 7.93 9.78
N ALA A 346 7.26 7.58 8.52
CA ALA A 346 6.00 6.95 8.14
C ALA A 346 6.20 5.55 7.50
N VAL A 347 7.42 5.01 7.57
CA VAL A 347 7.78 3.71 6.97
C VAL A 347 6.92 2.56 7.51
N PRO A 348 6.66 2.43 8.83
CA PRO A 348 5.78 1.38 9.33
C PRO A 348 4.37 1.41 8.74
N ALA A 349 3.80 2.59 8.59
CA ALA A 349 2.48 2.78 7.97
C ALA A 349 2.52 2.47 6.47
N ALA A 350 3.61 2.81 5.78
CA ALA A 350 3.78 2.50 4.36
C ALA A 350 3.70 1.00 4.09
N GLY A 351 4.19 0.13 5.00
CA GLY A 351 4.04 -1.32 4.89
C GLY A 351 2.59 -1.75 4.72
N VAL A 352 1.67 -1.23 5.55
CA VAL A 352 0.24 -1.53 5.46
C VAL A 352 -0.38 -1.01 4.15
N VAL A 353 0.08 0.14 3.65
CA VAL A 353 -0.39 0.67 2.37
C VAL A 353 0.12 -0.16 1.19
N VAL A 354 1.37 -0.64 1.25
CA VAL A 354 1.92 -1.55 0.22
C VAL A 354 1.18 -2.90 0.24
N GLU A 355 0.88 -3.48 1.42
CA GLU A 355 -0.01 -4.64 1.55
C GLU A 355 -1.34 -4.42 0.80
N ALA A 356 -1.95 -3.25 1.01
CA ALA A 356 -3.22 -2.90 0.41
C ALA A 356 -3.15 -2.89 -1.13
N MET A 357 -2.12 -2.26 -1.69
CA MET A 357 -1.97 -2.18 -3.15
C MET A 357 -1.63 -3.55 -3.77
N VAL A 358 -0.79 -4.34 -3.10
CA VAL A 358 -0.49 -5.72 -3.51
C VAL A 358 -1.76 -6.58 -3.51
N ALA A 359 -2.57 -6.50 -2.45
CA ALA A 359 -3.81 -7.26 -2.36
C ALA A 359 -4.83 -6.90 -3.45
N LEU A 360 -4.98 -5.61 -3.78
CA LEU A 360 -5.87 -5.15 -4.87
C LEU A 360 -5.42 -5.71 -6.23
N VAL A 361 -4.11 -5.69 -6.52
CA VAL A 361 -3.57 -6.25 -7.76
C VAL A 361 -3.77 -7.76 -7.83
N LEU A 362 -3.47 -8.48 -6.75
CA LEU A 362 -3.63 -9.93 -6.70
C LEU A 362 -5.10 -10.37 -6.80
N ALA A 363 -6.01 -9.67 -6.13
CA ALA A 363 -7.44 -9.94 -6.25
C ALA A 363 -7.94 -9.74 -7.69
N ARG A 364 -7.47 -8.68 -8.37
CA ARG A 364 -7.76 -8.47 -9.79
C ARG A 364 -7.24 -9.62 -10.66
N ALA A 365 -5.99 -10.04 -10.44
CA ALA A 365 -5.39 -11.15 -11.19
C ALA A 365 -6.10 -12.49 -10.93
N ALA A 366 -6.52 -12.75 -9.70
CA ALA A 366 -7.27 -13.93 -9.32
C ALA A 366 -8.67 -13.98 -9.97
N LEU A 367 -9.40 -12.85 -9.92
CA LEU A 367 -10.70 -12.74 -10.60
C LEU A 367 -10.59 -12.84 -12.12
N GLN A 368 -9.52 -12.31 -12.70
CA GLN A 368 -9.26 -12.46 -14.14
C GLN A 368 -9.00 -13.91 -14.52
N LYS A 369 -8.30 -14.68 -13.69
CA LYS A 369 -7.95 -16.08 -13.96
C LYS A 369 -9.09 -17.05 -13.69
N PHE A 370 -9.75 -16.90 -12.54
CA PHE A 370 -10.74 -17.87 -12.06
C PHE A 370 -12.19 -17.46 -12.35
N GLY A 371 -12.44 -16.15 -12.52
CA GLY A 371 -13.78 -15.63 -12.82
C GLY A 371 -14.79 -15.93 -11.71
N GLY A 372 -16.06 -15.95 -12.12
CA GLY A 372 -17.21 -16.21 -11.27
C GLY A 372 -17.93 -14.92 -10.83
N ASP A 373 -19.23 -15.09 -10.52
CA ASP A 373 -20.07 -14.02 -9.95
C ASP A 373 -20.22 -14.16 -8.43
N SER A 374 -19.82 -15.31 -7.88
CA SER A 374 -19.84 -15.59 -6.45
C SER A 374 -18.51 -16.14 -5.94
N LEU A 375 -18.25 -15.95 -4.64
CA LEU A 375 -17.09 -16.52 -3.94
C LEU A 375 -17.02 -18.03 -4.10
N ALA A 376 -18.15 -18.73 -3.98
CA ALA A 376 -18.24 -20.19 -4.12
C ALA A 376 -17.84 -20.65 -5.52
N GLU A 377 -18.23 -19.91 -6.54
CA GLU A 377 -17.87 -20.21 -7.92
C GLU A 377 -16.38 -19.99 -8.18
N THR A 378 -15.83 -18.85 -7.75
CA THR A 378 -14.40 -18.56 -7.88
C THR A 378 -13.55 -19.62 -7.15
N ARG A 379 -13.95 -20.01 -5.93
CA ARG A 379 -13.28 -21.05 -5.15
C ARG A 379 -13.27 -22.38 -5.90
N ARG A 380 -14.41 -22.84 -6.38
CA ARG A 380 -14.54 -24.08 -7.16
C ARG A 380 -13.61 -24.08 -8.39
N ASN A 381 -13.56 -22.96 -9.12
CA ASN A 381 -12.73 -22.82 -10.30
C ASN A 381 -11.23 -22.85 -9.94
N ALA A 382 -10.83 -22.18 -8.85
CA ALA A 382 -9.46 -22.19 -8.34
C ALA A 382 -9.02 -23.57 -7.85
N GLU A 383 -9.89 -24.30 -7.13
CA GLU A 383 -9.63 -25.66 -6.67
C GLU A 383 -9.49 -26.64 -7.83
N ALA A 384 -10.34 -26.54 -8.86
CA ALA A 384 -10.23 -27.35 -10.06
C ALA A 384 -8.91 -27.10 -10.79
N TYR A 385 -8.48 -25.84 -10.89
CA TYR A 385 -7.20 -25.49 -11.47
C TYR A 385 -6.01 -26.02 -10.65
N ARG A 386 -6.03 -25.86 -9.32
CA ARG A 386 -4.98 -26.40 -8.43
C ARG A 386 -4.82 -27.92 -8.58
N ARG A 387 -5.95 -28.67 -8.66
CA ARG A 387 -5.92 -30.13 -8.91
C ARG A 387 -5.26 -30.45 -10.25
N ALA A 388 -5.64 -29.75 -11.32
CA ALA A 388 -5.07 -29.97 -12.64
C ALA A 388 -3.57 -29.64 -12.71
N VAL A 389 -3.08 -28.66 -11.94
CA VAL A 389 -1.65 -28.36 -11.81
C VAL A 389 -0.95 -29.51 -11.07
N ALA A 390 -1.45 -29.93 -9.92
CA ALA A 390 -0.87 -31.01 -9.12
C ALA A 390 -0.78 -32.34 -9.92
N GLU A 391 -1.80 -32.66 -10.71
CA GLU A 391 -1.80 -33.84 -11.61
C GLU A 391 -0.67 -33.75 -12.66
N ARG A 392 -0.35 -32.55 -13.17
CA ARG A 392 0.75 -32.34 -14.13
C ARG A 392 2.13 -32.43 -13.51
N GLU A 393 2.26 -32.06 -12.23
CA GLU A 393 3.53 -32.10 -11.49
C GLU A 393 3.84 -33.50 -10.95
N SER A 394 2.85 -34.36 -10.79
CA SER A 394 3.04 -35.74 -10.27
C SER A 394 3.75 -36.62 -11.29
N PRO A 395 4.92 -37.20 -10.96
CA PRO A 395 5.59 -38.14 -11.85
C PRO A 395 4.76 -39.43 -11.99
N GLY A 396 4.30 -39.72 -13.18
CA GLY A 396 3.62 -41.00 -13.50
C GLY A 396 2.22 -40.89 -14.07
N THR A 397 1.57 -39.75 -14.11
CA THR A 397 0.22 -39.56 -14.70
C THR A 397 0.27 -39.13 -16.17
N ARG A 398 1.44 -39.02 -16.80
CA ARG A 398 1.53 -38.82 -18.25
C ARG A 398 1.21 -40.17 -18.94
N GLY A 399 -0.08 -40.45 -19.04
CA GLY A 399 -0.54 -41.47 -19.99
C GLY A 399 -0.03 -41.05 -21.37
N THR A 400 0.63 -42.01 -22.03
CA THR A 400 0.98 -41.94 -23.45
C THR A 400 -0.28 -41.60 -24.24
N ALA A 401 -0.41 -40.35 -24.69
CA ALA A 401 -1.39 -39.97 -25.71
C ALA A 401 -0.76 -40.13 -27.08
#